data_116bdc170c97de40b6113813e2d7067a
#
_entry.id   116bdc170c97de40b6113813e2d7067a
#
_cell.length_a   1.000
_cell.length_b   1.000
_cell.length_c   1.000
_cell.angle_alpha   90.00
_cell.angle_beta   90.00
_cell.angle_gamma   90.00
#
_symmetry.space_group_name_H-M   'P 1'
#
loop_
_entity.id
_entity.type
_entity.pdbx_description
1 polymer ?
#
loop_
_entity_poly.entity_id
_entity_poly.type
_entity_poly.pdbx_seq_one_letter_code
_entity_poly.pdbx_strand_id
1 'polypeptide(L)' 'MKLSIYSLKKILFQGEAQLLNCKTAVGEITVLNNHQPLIGILAKGNIKIVDSENKEYFFSVESGFIEVKHGNEVRCLVDN' A
#
# COMPACT_ATOMS: atom_id res chain seq x y z
N MET A 1 3.50 -9.68 4.13
CA MET A 1 2.29 -8.99 4.63
C MET A 1 1.10 -9.29 3.75
N LYS A 2 -0.05 -9.36 4.35
CA LYS A 2 -1.30 -9.48 3.61
C LYS A 2 -1.72 -8.08 3.16
N LEU A 3 -1.71 -7.84 1.87
CA LEU A 3 -1.91 -6.51 1.31
C LEU A 3 -3.16 -6.46 0.45
N SER A 4 -3.97 -5.42 0.66
CA SER A 4 -5.15 -5.16 -0.16
C SER A 4 -5.13 -3.69 -0.56
N ILE A 5 -5.30 -3.42 -1.86
CA ILE A 5 -5.42 -2.06 -2.38
C ILE A 5 -6.72 -1.99 -3.17
N TYR A 6 -7.61 -1.09 -2.74
CA TYR A 6 -8.92 -0.92 -3.36
C TYR A 6 -9.07 0.48 -3.92
N SER A 7 -9.79 0.59 -5.03
CA SER A 7 -10.44 1.85 -5.41
C SER A 7 -11.94 1.70 -5.18
N LEU A 8 -12.69 2.77 -5.37
CA LEU A 8 -14.15 2.70 -5.25
C LEU A 8 -14.77 1.75 -6.26
N LYS A 9 -14.07 1.48 -7.35
CA LYS A 9 -14.63 0.68 -8.44
C LYS A 9 -14.14 -0.76 -8.44
N LYS A 10 -12.94 -1.03 -7.92
CA LYS A 10 -12.36 -2.36 -8.04
C LYS A 10 -11.23 -2.59 -7.07
N ILE A 11 -10.86 -3.85 -6.95
CA ILE A 11 -9.66 -4.27 -6.23
C ILE A 11 -8.48 -4.14 -7.19
N LEU A 12 -7.47 -3.35 -6.83
CA LEU A 12 -6.28 -3.17 -7.64
C LEU A 12 -5.21 -4.21 -7.35
N PHE A 13 -5.11 -4.63 -6.09
CA PHE A 13 -4.16 -5.67 -5.67
C PHE A 13 -4.71 -6.36 -4.44
N GLN A 14 -4.53 -7.66 -4.36
CA GLN A 14 -4.86 -8.44 -3.17
C GLN A 14 -3.98 -9.68 -3.14
N GLY A 15 -3.22 -9.83 -2.07
CA GLY A 15 -2.34 -10.99 -1.93
C GLY A 15 -1.21 -10.74 -0.96
N GLU A 16 -0.25 -11.66 -0.96
CA GLU A 16 0.93 -11.55 -0.14
C GLU A 16 1.98 -10.66 -0.79
N ALA A 17 2.51 -9.73 -0.04
CA ALA A 17 3.54 -8.82 -0.48
C ALA A 17 4.67 -8.80 0.53
N GLN A 18 5.87 -8.51 0.07
CA GLN A 18 7.02 -8.35 0.94
C GLN A 18 7.43 -6.89 1.10
N LEU A 19 6.94 -5.99 0.22
CA LEU A 19 7.30 -4.58 0.27
C LEU A 19 6.20 -3.74 -0.35
N LEU A 20 5.89 -2.63 0.31
CA LEU A 20 5.02 -1.59 -0.24
C LEU A 20 5.71 -0.26 -0.06
N ASN A 21 5.92 0.48 -1.14
CA ASN A 21 6.48 1.82 -1.09
C ASN A 21 5.44 2.80 -1.62
N CYS A 22 5.22 3.88 -0.88
CA CYS A 22 4.25 4.89 -1.28
C CYS A 22 4.65 6.26 -0.76
N LYS A 23 4.00 7.29 -1.29
CA LYS A 23 4.17 8.66 -0.82
C LYS A 23 3.00 9.02 0.08
N THR A 24 3.31 9.59 1.24
CA THR A 24 2.29 10.07 2.16
C THR A 24 2.40 11.59 2.30
N ALA A 25 1.42 12.19 2.97
CA ALA A 25 1.41 13.61 3.22
C ALA A 25 2.63 14.09 4.02
N VAL A 26 3.28 13.19 4.76
CA VAL A 26 4.45 13.51 5.56
C VAL A 26 5.75 12.96 4.98
N GLY A 27 5.70 12.39 3.78
CA GLY A 27 6.88 11.89 3.09
C GLY A 27 6.71 10.48 2.55
N GLU A 28 7.76 9.99 1.91
CA GLU A 28 7.78 8.65 1.34
C GLU A 28 8.02 7.63 2.44
N ILE A 29 7.27 6.53 2.39
CA ILE A 29 7.45 5.44 3.36
C ILE A 29 7.58 4.12 2.61
N THR A 30 8.30 3.18 3.25
CA THR A 30 8.41 1.80 2.81
C THR A 30 7.92 0.90 3.93
N VAL A 31 6.92 0.09 3.63
CA VAL A 31 6.33 -0.84 4.59
C VAL A 31 6.84 -2.23 4.25
N LEU A 32 7.50 -2.84 5.22
CA LEU A 32 7.99 -4.22 5.13
C LEU A 32 7.17 -5.11 6.06
N ASN A 33 7.43 -6.41 6.02
CA ASN A 33 6.73 -7.36 6.89
C ASN A 33 6.85 -6.93 8.35
N ASN A 34 5.74 -7.05 9.07
CA ASN A 34 5.65 -6.75 10.50
C ASN A 34 5.96 -5.29 10.85
N HIS A 35 5.65 -4.38 9.93
CA HIS A 35 5.78 -2.95 10.17
C HIS A 35 4.84 -2.54 11.31
N GLN A 36 5.27 -1.54 12.09
CA GLN A 36 4.45 -0.98 13.16
C GLN A 36 3.13 -0.44 12.59
N PRO A 37 2.03 -0.56 13.35
CA PRO A 37 0.75 -0.02 12.91
C PRO A 37 0.82 1.48 12.68
N LEU A 38 0.18 1.93 11.59
CA LEU A 38 0.03 3.36 11.32
C LEU A 38 -1.18 3.59 10.42
N ILE A 39 -1.67 4.82 10.43
CA ILE A 39 -2.67 5.30 9.48
C ILE A 39 -2.08 6.54 8.84
N GLY A 40 -2.08 6.59 7.51
CA GLY A 40 -1.51 7.71 6.76
C GLY A 40 -2.39 8.15 5.62
N ILE A 41 -2.20 9.40 5.22
CA ILE A 41 -2.85 9.95 4.03
C ILE A 41 -1.88 9.79 2.88
N LEU A 42 -2.35 9.16 1.80
CA LEU A 42 -1.55 8.97 0.60
C LEU A 42 -1.51 10.26 -0.21
N ALA A 43 -0.33 10.61 -0.67
CA ALA A 43 -0.14 11.73 -1.58
C ALA A 43 -0.10 11.23 -3.01
N LYS A 44 -0.30 12.15 -3.96
CA LYS A 44 -0.21 11.83 -5.38
C LYS A 44 1.15 11.21 -5.71
N GLY A 45 1.13 10.13 -6.45
CA GLY A 45 2.34 9.43 -6.86
C GLY A 45 2.05 7.97 -7.18
N ASN A 46 3.12 7.19 -7.30
CA ASN A 46 3.00 5.78 -7.57
C ASN A 46 3.17 4.97 -6.29
N ILE A 47 2.34 3.94 -6.16
CA ILE A 47 2.56 2.89 -5.18
C ILE A 47 3.34 1.78 -5.88
N LYS A 48 4.43 1.34 -5.26
CA LYS A 48 5.21 0.19 -5.72
C LYS A 48 5.00 -0.96 -4.77
N ILE A 49 4.70 -2.13 -5.32
CA ILE A 49 4.53 -3.36 -4.56
C ILE A 49 5.50 -4.39 -5.09
N VAL A 50 6.14 -5.12 -4.17
CA VAL A 50 6.88 -6.33 -4.51
C VAL A 50 6.16 -7.47 -3.82
N ASP A 51 5.67 -8.44 -4.60
CA ASP A 51 4.94 -9.56 -4.04
C ASP A 51 5.88 -10.64 -3.48
N SER A 52 5.31 -11.73 -2.98
CA SER A 52 6.10 -12.80 -2.35
C SER A 52 6.97 -13.56 -3.36
N GLU A 53 6.74 -13.36 -4.65
CA GLU A 53 7.51 -13.99 -5.72
C GLU A 53 8.47 -13.01 -6.39
N ASN A 54 8.75 -11.87 -5.76
CA ASN A 54 9.61 -10.80 -6.26
C ASN A 54 9.10 -10.09 -7.51
N LYS A 55 7.82 -10.23 -7.80
CA LYS A 55 7.21 -9.52 -8.92
C LYS A 55 6.84 -8.11 -8.49
N GLU A 56 7.11 -7.12 -9.34
CA GLU A 56 6.85 -5.72 -9.06
C GLU A 56 5.58 -5.24 -9.74
N TYR A 57 4.82 -4.43 -9.02
CA TYR A 57 3.60 -3.79 -9.51
C TYR A 57 3.67 -2.31 -9.19
N PHE A 58 3.11 -1.47 -10.08
CA PHE A 58 3.06 -0.03 -9.90
C PHE A 58 1.65 0.45 -10.17
N PHE A 59 1.13 1.30 -9.28
CA PHE A 59 -0.18 1.90 -9.44
C PHE A 59 -0.08 3.40 -9.24
N SER A 60 -0.70 4.19 -10.14
CA SER A 60 -0.82 5.63 -9.96
C SER A 60 -1.95 5.91 -8.96
N VAL A 61 -1.69 6.84 -8.05
CA VAL A 61 -2.64 7.24 -7.02
C VAL A 61 -2.73 8.75 -6.99
N GLU A 62 -3.95 9.29 -6.98
CA GLU A 62 -4.18 10.72 -6.81
C GLU A 62 -4.27 11.07 -5.32
N SER A 63 -4.95 10.24 -4.55
CA SER A 63 -5.13 10.43 -3.12
C SER A 63 -5.57 9.12 -2.49
N GLY A 64 -5.66 9.08 -1.17
CA GLY A 64 -6.16 7.91 -0.49
C GLY A 64 -5.67 7.79 0.92
N PHE A 65 -5.83 6.59 1.47
CA PHE A 65 -5.41 6.26 2.83
C PHE A 65 -4.67 4.94 2.83
N ILE A 66 -3.71 4.84 3.75
CA ILE A 66 -3.04 3.58 4.06
C ILE A 66 -3.25 3.27 5.53
N GLU A 67 -3.55 2.01 5.80
CA GLU A 67 -3.65 1.51 7.17
C GLU A 67 -2.76 0.28 7.30
N VAL A 68 -1.74 0.37 8.16
CA VAL A 68 -0.91 -0.78 8.54
C VAL A 68 -1.47 -1.27 9.87
N LYS A 69 -1.92 -2.51 9.90
CA LYS A 69 -2.61 -3.10 11.04
C LYS A 69 -1.70 -4.06 11.78
N HIS A 70 -2.06 -4.37 13.02
CA HIS A 70 -1.45 -5.50 13.72
C HIS A 70 -1.71 -6.79 12.92
N GLY A 71 -0.80 -7.77 13.07
CA GLY A 71 -0.96 -9.03 12.39
C GLY A 71 -0.44 -9.04 10.95
N ASN A 72 0.48 -8.12 10.64
CA ASN A 72 1.15 -8.09 9.34
C ASN A 72 0.16 -7.92 8.18
N GLU A 73 -0.81 -7.02 8.37
CA GLU A 73 -1.85 -6.75 7.39
C GLU A 73 -1.83 -5.27 7.01
N VAL A 74 -1.96 -4.98 5.70
CA VAL A 74 -1.95 -3.61 5.19
C VAL A 74 -3.11 -3.43 4.23
N ARG A 75 -3.80 -2.30 4.36
CA ARG A 75 -4.91 -1.95 3.50
C ARG A 75 -4.73 -0.52 2.98
N CYS A 76 -4.96 -0.34 1.68
CA CYS A 76 -4.99 0.99 1.06
C CYS A 76 -6.32 1.19 0.36
N LEU A 77 -6.90 2.38 0.56
CA LEU A 77 -8.05 2.82 -0.21
C LEU A 77 -7.59 4.01 -1.03
N VAL A 78 -7.72 3.90 -2.34
CA VAL A 78 -7.10 4.88 -3.25
C VAL A 78 -8.12 5.45 -4.22
N ASP A 79 -7.83 6.68 -4.64
CA ASP A 79 -8.49 7.35 -5.75
C ASP A 79 -7.47 7.40 -6.88
N ASN A 80 -7.83 6.81 -8.02
CA ASN A 80 -6.93 6.78 -9.17
C ASN A 80 -7.69 6.97 -10.51
#